data_ea86547cb083369d09865c7278647a29
#
_entry.id   ea86547cb083369d09865c7278647a29
#
_cell.length_a   1.000
_cell.length_b   1.000
_cell.length_c   1.000
_cell.angle_alpha   90.00
_cell.angle_beta   90.00
_cell.angle_gamma   90.00
#
_symmetry.space_group_name_H-M   'P 1'
#
loop_
_entity.id
_entity.type
_entity.pdbx_description
1 polymer ?
#
loop_
_entity_poly.entity_id
_entity_poly.type
_entity_poly.pdbx_seq_one_letter_code
_entity_poly.pdbx_strand_id
1 'polypeptide(L)'
;YFFMSSETKQILTTDGIPLEVSLKKAEKKNKIKAFLLVAPLLLFLIITYIFPIGEMFTRSIDDKMITNMLPKTFKEMESWDGQELPPEEVFSAFYYDYKALVEKQEHGKLGQRLNKEKNGFNSTTKRLFRNIKRKKIDESISIKEQIIKVHPNWNKVEYWQAIKRTAPPYTLAKYLKGMDMYYAPDGSIVQVDEDRRIHRILWLRTLE
;
A
#
# COMPACT_ATOMS: atom_id res chain seq x y z
N TYR A 1 59.65 -15.87 -36.60
CA TYR A 1 58.43 -15.98 -35.75
C TYR A 1 57.30 -16.53 -36.61
N PHE A 2 57.01 -17.82 -36.41
CA PHE A 2 56.00 -18.57 -37.14
C PHE A 2 54.69 -18.48 -36.32
N PHE A 3 53.71 -17.71 -36.75
CA PHE A 3 52.35 -17.70 -36.20
C PHE A 3 51.63 -18.95 -36.70
N MET A 4 51.56 -20.00 -35.88
CA MET A 4 50.64 -21.11 -36.11
C MET A 4 49.19 -20.62 -35.81
N SER A 5 48.46 -20.29 -36.88
CA SER A 5 47.03 -20.16 -36.86
C SER A 5 46.43 -21.55 -36.63
N SER A 6 45.90 -21.79 -35.43
CA SER A 6 45.14 -23.00 -35.16
C SER A 6 43.74 -22.84 -35.82
N GLU A 7 43.62 -23.29 -37.05
CA GLU A 7 42.30 -23.52 -37.65
C GLU A 7 41.54 -24.57 -36.80
N THR A 8 40.61 -24.14 -36.02
CA THR A 8 39.64 -25.00 -35.34
C THR A 8 38.82 -25.70 -36.39
N LYS A 9 39.17 -26.93 -36.76
CA LYS A 9 38.43 -27.79 -37.68
C LYS A 9 37.01 -27.95 -37.14
N GLN A 10 36.03 -27.21 -37.71
CA GLN A 10 34.62 -27.37 -37.38
C GLN A 10 34.21 -28.79 -37.79
N ILE A 11 33.84 -29.62 -36.83
CA ILE A 11 33.30 -30.95 -37.10
C ILE A 11 31.86 -30.76 -37.61
N LEU A 12 31.65 -31.12 -38.87
CA LEU A 12 30.34 -31.09 -39.53
C LEU A 12 29.60 -32.41 -39.32
N THR A 13 28.30 -32.34 -39.12
CA THR A 13 27.43 -33.53 -39.16
C THR A 13 27.22 -34.01 -40.58
N THR A 14 26.69 -35.21 -40.79
CA THR A 14 26.36 -35.80 -42.07
C THR A 14 25.52 -34.86 -42.96
N ASP A 15 24.77 -33.94 -42.37
CA ASP A 15 23.92 -32.96 -43.06
C ASP A 15 24.62 -31.59 -43.31
N GLY A 16 25.95 -31.51 -43.11
CA GLY A 16 26.71 -30.28 -43.36
C GLY A 16 26.53 -29.15 -42.33
N ILE A 17 25.85 -29.40 -41.21
CA ILE A 17 25.62 -28.44 -40.15
C ILE A 17 26.73 -28.57 -39.10
N PRO A 18 27.30 -27.48 -38.57
CA PRO A 18 28.26 -27.56 -37.47
C PRO A 18 27.73 -28.35 -36.26
N LEU A 19 28.49 -29.31 -35.80
CA LEU A 19 28.10 -30.23 -34.68
C LEU A 19 27.61 -29.43 -33.43
N GLU A 20 28.23 -28.30 -33.16
CA GLU A 20 27.88 -27.43 -32.06
C GLU A 20 26.43 -26.89 -32.15
N VAL A 21 25.98 -26.54 -33.34
CA VAL A 21 24.62 -26.02 -33.61
C VAL A 21 23.59 -27.15 -33.47
N SER A 22 23.90 -28.34 -33.97
CA SER A 22 23.02 -29.50 -33.85
C SER A 22 22.89 -29.99 -32.41
N LEU A 23 23.99 -29.99 -31.64
CA LEU A 23 24.00 -30.29 -30.21
C LEU A 23 23.19 -29.27 -29.39
N LYS A 24 23.40 -27.97 -29.60
CA LYS A 24 22.62 -26.93 -28.94
C LYS A 24 21.13 -27.05 -29.24
N LYS A 25 20.76 -27.40 -30.49
CA LYS A 25 19.36 -27.61 -30.89
C LYS A 25 18.77 -28.86 -30.22
N ALA A 26 19.53 -29.94 -30.13
CA ALA A 26 19.11 -31.16 -29.45
C ALA A 26 18.97 -30.97 -27.95
N GLU A 27 19.92 -30.27 -27.31
CA GLU A 27 19.83 -29.90 -25.89
C GLU A 27 18.60 -29.02 -25.60
N LYS A 28 18.36 -27.98 -26.42
CA LYS A 28 17.19 -27.12 -26.27
C LYS A 28 15.89 -27.94 -26.35
N LYS A 29 15.80 -28.85 -27.33
CA LYS A 29 14.64 -29.73 -27.50
C LYS A 29 14.43 -30.64 -26.28
N ASN A 30 15.52 -31.20 -25.73
CA ASN A 30 15.46 -32.07 -24.57
C ASN A 30 15.11 -31.27 -23.30
N LYS A 31 15.65 -30.06 -23.12
CA LYS A 31 15.26 -29.14 -22.02
C LYS A 31 13.77 -28.79 -22.09
N ILE A 32 13.23 -28.51 -23.28
CA ILE A 32 11.79 -28.22 -23.44
C ILE A 32 10.93 -29.44 -23.12
N LYS A 33 11.35 -30.66 -23.57
CA LYS A 33 10.63 -31.90 -23.24
C LYS A 33 10.62 -32.16 -21.72
N ALA A 34 11.78 -32.01 -21.06
CA ALA A 34 11.89 -32.15 -19.61
C ALA A 34 11.04 -31.10 -18.87
N PHE A 35 11.03 -29.86 -19.34
CA PHE A 35 10.18 -28.80 -18.78
C PHE A 35 8.70 -29.14 -18.95
N LEU A 36 8.26 -29.59 -20.13
CA LEU A 36 6.87 -29.97 -20.37
C LEU A 36 6.41 -31.14 -19.50
N LEU A 37 7.31 -32.06 -19.13
CA LEU A 37 7.01 -33.15 -18.22
C LEU A 37 6.73 -32.65 -16.78
N VAL A 38 7.50 -31.66 -16.35
CA VAL A 38 7.36 -31.06 -15.01
C VAL A 38 6.31 -29.93 -14.96
N ALA A 39 5.98 -29.34 -16.12
CA ALA A 39 5.08 -28.20 -16.24
C ALA A 39 3.70 -28.41 -15.57
N PRO A 40 3.02 -29.57 -15.67
CA PRO A 40 1.73 -29.75 -15.01
C PRO A 40 1.83 -29.64 -13.48
N LEU A 41 2.87 -30.23 -12.89
CA LEU A 41 3.13 -30.14 -11.45
C LEU A 41 3.50 -28.73 -11.04
N LEU A 42 4.36 -28.07 -11.81
CA LEU A 42 4.76 -26.69 -11.57
C LEU A 42 3.55 -25.74 -11.67
N LEU A 43 2.71 -25.90 -12.68
CA LEU A 43 1.49 -25.12 -12.86
C LEU A 43 0.55 -25.29 -11.66
N PHE A 44 0.37 -26.52 -11.20
CA PHE A 44 -0.42 -26.82 -10.01
C PHE A 44 0.13 -26.08 -8.78
N LEU A 45 1.44 -26.11 -8.55
CA LEU A 45 2.07 -25.39 -7.44
C LEU A 45 1.90 -23.87 -7.56
N ILE A 46 2.03 -23.30 -8.77
CA ILE A 46 1.83 -21.88 -9.01
C ILE A 46 0.39 -21.48 -8.67
N ILE A 47 -0.59 -22.22 -9.16
CA ILE A 47 -2.01 -21.89 -8.93
C ILE A 47 -2.38 -22.05 -7.45
N THR A 48 -1.92 -23.10 -6.79
CA THR A 48 -2.36 -23.42 -5.42
C THR A 48 -1.61 -22.64 -4.34
N TYR A 49 -0.37 -22.24 -4.58
CA TYR A 49 0.46 -21.56 -3.58
C TYR A 49 0.83 -20.14 -3.97
N ILE A 50 1.40 -19.92 -5.16
CA ILE A 50 1.93 -18.62 -5.55
C ILE A 50 0.80 -17.62 -5.80
N PHE A 51 -0.27 -18.04 -6.47
CA PHE A 51 -1.41 -17.16 -6.75
C PHE A 51 -2.09 -16.62 -5.48
N PRO A 52 -2.47 -17.45 -4.46
CA PRO A 52 -3.03 -16.95 -3.22
C PRO A 52 -2.08 -16.06 -2.43
N ILE A 53 -0.77 -16.37 -2.42
CA ILE A 53 0.24 -15.52 -1.79
C ILE A 53 0.29 -14.17 -2.49
N GLY A 54 0.32 -14.14 -3.83
CA GLY A 54 0.27 -12.91 -4.62
C GLY A 54 -0.99 -12.08 -4.35
N GLU A 55 -2.15 -12.72 -4.23
CA GLU A 55 -3.40 -12.05 -3.88
C GLU A 55 -3.36 -11.44 -2.48
N MET A 56 -2.79 -12.14 -1.51
CA MET A 56 -2.58 -11.60 -0.16
C MET A 56 -1.65 -10.36 -0.18
N PHE A 57 -0.59 -10.39 -0.98
CA PHE A 57 0.30 -9.24 -1.18
C PHE A 57 -0.44 -8.04 -1.77
N THR A 58 -1.20 -8.22 -2.85
CA THR A 58 -1.95 -7.14 -3.49
C THR A 58 -3.01 -6.55 -2.56
N ARG A 59 -3.74 -7.39 -1.81
CA ARG A 59 -4.70 -6.93 -0.79
C ARG A 59 -4.02 -6.18 0.37
N SER A 60 -2.78 -6.50 0.68
CA SER A 60 -2.02 -5.81 1.71
C SER A 60 -1.63 -4.38 1.30
N ILE A 61 -1.45 -4.13 0.01
CA ILE A 61 -1.12 -2.81 -0.54
C ILE A 61 -2.40 -1.99 -0.80
N ASP A 62 -3.52 -2.65 -1.12
CA ASP A 62 -4.79 -1.99 -1.46
C ASP A 62 -5.43 -1.36 -0.21
N ASP A 63 -5.57 -0.04 -0.23
CA ASP A 63 -6.19 0.75 0.83
C ASP A 63 -7.33 1.65 0.30
N LYS A 64 -7.96 1.24 -0.80
CA LYS A 64 -9.08 1.95 -1.46
C LYS A 64 -10.27 2.21 -0.53
N MET A 65 -10.33 1.52 0.62
CA MET A 65 -11.44 1.67 1.55
C MET A 65 -11.62 3.13 1.97
N ILE A 66 -10.54 3.80 2.38
CA ILE A 66 -10.61 5.20 2.83
C ILE A 66 -10.87 6.15 1.66
N THR A 67 -10.21 5.92 0.53
CA THR A 67 -10.39 6.74 -0.68
C THR A 67 -11.86 6.73 -1.12
N ASN A 68 -12.52 5.57 -1.04
CA ASN A 68 -13.94 5.44 -1.36
C ASN A 68 -14.87 6.04 -0.29
N MET A 69 -14.40 6.14 0.96
CA MET A 69 -15.18 6.74 2.05
C MET A 69 -15.14 8.26 2.06
N LEU A 70 -14.05 8.87 1.57
CA LEU A 70 -13.79 10.32 1.63
C LEU A 70 -13.48 10.92 0.25
N PRO A 71 -14.28 10.66 -0.80
CA PRO A 71 -13.94 11.06 -2.16
C PRO A 71 -13.86 12.58 -2.36
N LYS A 72 -14.81 13.33 -1.77
CA LYS A 72 -14.83 14.80 -1.86
C LYS A 72 -13.67 15.40 -1.06
N THR A 73 -13.43 14.87 0.13
CA THR A 73 -12.35 15.30 1.01
C THR A 73 -11.00 15.21 0.31
N PHE A 74 -10.69 14.08 -0.32
CA PHE A 74 -9.40 13.90 -0.98
C PHE A 74 -9.23 14.78 -2.21
N LYS A 75 -10.31 15.03 -2.95
CA LYS A 75 -10.30 15.96 -4.07
C LYS A 75 -9.90 17.38 -3.63
N GLU A 76 -10.49 17.87 -2.56
CA GLU A 76 -10.15 19.20 -2.02
C GLU A 76 -8.75 19.21 -1.35
N MET A 77 -8.31 18.07 -0.81
CA MET A 77 -6.96 17.94 -0.21
C MET A 77 -5.82 17.93 -1.24
N GLU A 78 -6.08 17.74 -2.52
CA GLU A 78 -5.03 17.77 -3.56
C GLU A 78 -4.33 19.14 -3.60
N SER A 79 -5.09 20.22 -3.43
CA SER A 79 -4.57 21.60 -3.43
C SER A 79 -3.93 22.03 -2.11
N TRP A 80 -4.12 21.26 -1.04
CA TRP A 80 -3.61 21.61 0.30
C TRP A 80 -2.16 21.10 0.47
N ASP A 81 -1.25 21.99 0.86
CA ASP A 81 0.18 21.71 1.05
C ASP A 81 0.50 20.86 2.30
N GLY A 82 -0.38 20.88 3.31
CA GLY A 82 -0.20 20.14 4.56
C GLY A 82 0.58 20.87 5.64
N GLN A 83 0.98 22.11 5.43
CA GLN A 83 1.77 22.90 6.39
C GLN A 83 0.91 23.50 7.50
N GLU A 84 -0.23 24.06 7.12
CA GLU A 84 -1.17 24.70 8.02
C GLU A 84 -2.48 23.91 8.10
N LEU A 85 -3.42 24.39 8.93
CA LEU A 85 -4.76 23.81 8.96
C LEU A 85 -5.43 23.94 7.58
N PRO A 86 -6.13 22.88 7.14
CA PRO A 86 -6.81 22.94 5.86
C PRO A 86 -7.79 24.11 5.75
N PRO A 87 -8.06 24.60 4.54
CA PRO A 87 -9.06 25.61 4.30
C PRO A 87 -10.48 25.08 4.55
N GLU A 88 -11.47 25.99 4.56
CA GLU A 88 -12.87 25.68 4.85
C GLU A 88 -13.46 24.61 3.92
N GLU A 89 -13.03 24.61 2.65
CA GLU A 89 -13.50 23.68 1.61
C GLU A 89 -13.20 22.23 1.99
N VAL A 90 -12.02 21.97 2.53
CA VAL A 90 -11.61 20.62 2.98
C VAL A 90 -12.45 20.18 4.19
N PHE A 91 -12.69 21.08 5.15
CA PHE A 91 -13.56 20.77 6.30
C PHE A 91 -15.00 20.49 5.88
N SER A 92 -15.51 21.27 4.95
CA SER A 92 -16.86 21.11 4.40
C SER A 92 -16.98 19.80 3.62
N ALA A 93 -16.02 19.49 2.75
CA ALA A 93 -15.97 18.23 2.02
C ALA A 93 -15.92 17.03 2.99
N PHE A 94 -15.08 17.10 4.02
CA PHE A 94 -14.98 16.07 5.05
C PHE A 94 -16.29 15.90 5.82
N TYR A 95 -16.95 16.98 6.16
CA TYR A 95 -18.23 16.92 6.84
C TYR A 95 -19.30 16.20 6.00
N TYR A 96 -19.41 16.54 4.72
CA TYR A 96 -20.40 15.90 3.83
C TYR A 96 -20.11 14.43 3.57
N ASP A 97 -18.83 14.07 3.35
CA ASP A 97 -18.43 12.67 3.21
C ASP A 97 -18.72 11.90 4.50
N TYR A 98 -18.38 12.48 5.66
CA TYR A 98 -18.61 11.86 6.96
C TYR A 98 -20.10 11.73 7.29
N LYS A 99 -20.93 12.72 6.94
CA LYS A 99 -22.39 12.68 7.08
C LYS A 99 -22.97 11.53 6.26
N ALA A 100 -22.53 11.33 5.03
CA ALA A 100 -22.94 10.19 4.20
C ALA A 100 -22.54 8.84 4.83
N LEU A 101 -21.36 8.75 5.45
CA LEU A 101 -20.91 7.55 6.19
C LEU A 101 -21.76 7.29 7.45
N VAL A 102 -22.22 8.34 8.11
CA VAL A 102 -23.14 8.22 9.25
C VAL A 102 -24.47 7.62 8.81
N GLU A 103 -25.02 8.06 7.69
CA GLU A 103 -26.27 7.53 7.11
C GLU A 103 -26.13 6.05 6.71
N LYS A 104 -24.97 5.67 6.13
CA LYS A 104 -24.64 4.28 5.76
C LYS A 104 -24.19 3.41 6.95
N GLN A 105 -24.07 3.97 8.16
CA GLN A 105 -23.57 3.31 9.36
C GLN A 105 -22.09 2.80 9.23
N GLU A 106 -21.30 3.39 8.35
CA GLU A 106 -19.91 3.02 8.11
C GLU A 106 -18.87 3.91 8.80
N HIS A 107 -19.33 4.99 9.47
CA HIS A 107 -18.47 5.95 10.18
C HIS A 107 -17.51 5.31 11.20
N GLY A 108 -17.90 4.17 11.79
CA GLY A 108 -17.06 3.42 12.74
C GLY A 108 -15.83 2.81 12.08
N LYS A 109 -15.97 2.30 10.85
CA LYS A 109 -14.86 1.73 10.06
C LYS A 109 -13.81 2.80 9.76
N LEU A 110 -14.25 4.01 9.37
CA LEU A 110 -13.37 5.15 9.13
C LEU A 110 -12.57 5.51 10.38
N GLY A 111 -13.24 5.66 11.53
CA GLY A 111 -12.57 5.98 12.79
C GLY A 111 -11.53 4.95 13.20
N GLN A 112 -11.84 3.66 13.08
CA GLN A 112 -10.92 2.57 13.38
C GLN A 112 -9.71 2.57 12.42
N ARG A 113 -9.92 2.81 11.12
CA ARG A 113 -8.85 2.82 10.15
C ARG A 113 -7.90 4.01 10.37
N LEU A 114 -8.45 5.22 10.52
CA LEU A 114 -7.66 6.42 10.80
C LEU A 114 -6.93 6.33 12.14
N ASN A 115 -7.49 5.65 13.13
CA ASN A 115 -6.83 5.45 14.43
C ASN A 115 -5.57 4.58 14.34
N LYS A 116 -5.41 3.80 13.27
CA LYS A 116 -4.16 3.06 12.98
C LYS A 116 -3.05 3.98 12.49
N GLU A 117 -3.40 5.09 11.84
CA GLU A 117 -2.44 6.10 11.38
C GLU A 117 -2.03 7.04 12.53
N LYS A 118 -3.01 7.47 13.32
CA LYS A 118 -2.77 8.33 14.48
C LYS A 118 -3.77 8.03 15.59
N ASN A 119 -3.26 7.79 16.78
CA ASN A 119 -4.09 7.54 17.96
C ASN A 119 -4.99 8.74 18.25
N GLY A 120 -6.23 8.47 18.72
CA GLY A 120 -7.20 9.48 19.09
C GLY A 120 -8.31 9.72 18.05
N PHE A 121 -8.18 9.20 16.83
CA PHE A 121 -9.26 9.32 15.83
C PHE A 121 -10.57 8.68 16.28
N ASN A 122 -10.53 7.56 16.99
CA ASN A 122 -11.75 6.92 17.48
C ASN A 122 -12.59 7.84 18.38
N SER A 123 -11.97 8.58 19.28
CA SER A 123 -12.68 9.53 20.15
C SER A 123 -13.18 10.74 19.35
N THR A 124 -12.33 11.24 18.47
CA THR A 124 -12.59 12.41 17.63
C THR A 124 -13.75 12.18 16.68
N THR A 125 -13.77 11.06 15.96
CA THR A 125 -14.84 10.68 15.04
C THR A 125 -16.13 10.31 15.79
N LYS A 126 -16.07 9.63 16.93
CA LYS A 126 -17.24 9.34 17.77
C LYS A 126 -17.91 10.61 18.29
N ARG A 127 -17.16 11.67 18.63
CA ARG A 127 -17.73 12.95 19.03
C ARG A 127 -18.41 13.64 17.84
N LEU A 128 -17.78 13.64 16.68
CA LEU A 128 -18.35 14.20 15.46
C LEU A 128 -19.66 13.48 15.09
N PHE A 129 -19.66 12.15 15.11
CA PHE A 129 -20.87 11.33 14.90
C PHE A 129 -22.02 11.77 15.80
N ARG A 130 -21.77 11.92 17.11
CA ARG A 130 -22.80 12.32 18.08
C ARG A 130 -23.36 13.71 17.79
N ASN A 131 -22.51 14.65 17.35
CA ASN A 131 -22.96 16.01 16.98
C ASN A 131 -23.78 16.02 15.71
N ILE A 132 -23.40 15.25 14.67
CA ILE A 132 -24.16 15.10 13.44
C ILE A 132 -25.53 14.44 13.74
N LYS A 133 -25.55 13.34 14.48
CA LYS A 133 -26.80 12.64 14.85
C LYS A 133 -27.75 13.53 15.64
N ARG A 134 -27.23 14.43 16.47
CA ARG A 134 -28.04 15.40 17.25
C ARG A 134 -28.37 16.68 16.49
N LYS A 135 -28.02 16.78 15.21
CA LYS A 135 -28.23 17.97 14.36
C LYS A 135 -27.67 19.25 14.99
N LYS A 136 -26.51 19.17 15.63
CA LYS A 136 -25.86 20.29 16.31
C LYS A 136 -24.95 21.12 15.41
N ILE A 137 -24.71 20.66 14.18
CA ILE A 137 -23.87 21.35 13.19
C ILE A 137 -24.81 22.06 12.24
N ASP A 138 -24.67 23.37 12.14
CA ASP A 138 -25.44 24.26 11.28
C ASP A 138 -24.68 24.49 9.99
N GLU A 139 -25.24 24.07 8.86
CA GLU A 139 -24.63 24.19 7.55
C GLU A 139 -24.62 25.64 7.00
N SER A 140 -25.31 26.59 7.67
CA SER A 140 -25.29 28.01 7.31
C SER A 140 -24.09 28.78 7.88
N ILE A 141 -23.34 28.18 8.80
CA ILE A 141 -22.20 28.78 9.50
C ILE A 141 -20.92 28.00 9.11
N SER A 142 -19.73 28.62 9.30
CA SER A 142 -18.45 27.94 9.05
C SER A 142 -18.40 26.53 9.68
N ILE A 143 -18.29 25.53 8.84
CA ILE A 143 -18.21 24.13 9.25
C ILE A 143 -16.88 23.86 9.96
N LYS A 144 -15.80 24.52 9.53
CA LYS A 144 -14.46 24.43 10.14
C LYS A 144 -14.50 24.80 11.61
N GLU A 145 -15.07 25.95 11.94
CA GLU A 145 -15.16 26.40 13.34
C GLU A 145 -15.97 25.43 14.20
N GLN A 146 -17.06 24.92 13.67
CA GLN A 146 -17.92 23.99 14.37
C GLN A 146 -17.22 22.64 14.62
N ILE A 147 -16.56 22.08 13.61
CA ILE A 147 -15.82 20.82 13.74
C ILE A 147 -14.68 20.98 14.76
N ILE A 148 -13.94 22.08 14.74
CA ILE A 148 -12.89 22.38 15.72
C ILE A 148 -13.46 22.42 17.14
N LYS A 149 -14.62 23.03 17.34
CA LYS A 149 -15.34 23.07 18.65
C LYS A 149 -15.80 21.68 19.11
N VAL A 150 -16.09 20.76 18.19
CA VAL A 150 -16.48 19.39 18.55
C VAL A 150 -15.37 18.63 19.26
N HIS A 151 -14.12 18.75 18.78
CA HIS A 151 -12.97 18.09 19.42
C HIS A 151 -11.66 18.82 19.07
N PRO A 152 -10.78 19.09 20.06
CA PRO A 152 -9.54 19.84 19.88
C PRO A 152 -8.57 19.21 18.87
N ASN A 153 -8.66 17.92 18.63
CA ASN A 153 -7.81 17.25 17.65
C ASN A 153 -8.06 17.76 16.23
N TRP A 154 -9.25 18.25 15.90
CA TRP A 154 -9.53 18.83 14.59
C TRP A 154 -8.79 20.17 14.34
N ASN A 155 -8.30 20.80 15.40
CA ASN A 155 -7.44 21.98 15.32
C ASN A 155 -5.95 21.64 15.18
N LYS A 156 -5.59 20.37 15.02
CA LYS A 156 -4.21 19.92 14.88
C LYS A 156 -3.94 19.50 13.44
N VAL A 157 -2.97 20.14 12.78
CA VAL A 157 -2.55 19.85 11.40
C VAL A 157 -2.21 18.37 11.22
N GLU A 158 -1.57 17.76 12.21
CA GLU A 158 -1.16 16.34 12.18
C GLU A 158 -2.32 15.35 11.94
N TYR A 159 -3.54 15.68 12.38
CA TYR A 159 -4.70 14.83 12.13
C TYR A 159 -5.13 14.89 10.66
N TRP A 160 -5.07 16.05 10.06
CA TRP A 160 -5.37 16.25 8.65
C TRP A 160 -4.29 15.66 7.74
N GLN A 161 -3.01 15.82 8.12
CA GLN A 161 -1.90 15.14 7.47
C GLN A 161 -2.07 13.60 7.52
N ALA A 162 -2.53 13.05 8.66
CA ALA A 162 -2.81 11.63 8.77
C ALA A 162 -3.93 11.18 7.82
N ILE A 163 -4.99 12.01 7.64
CA ILE A 163 -6.03 11.74 6.64
C ILE A 163 -5.43 11.81 5.24
N LYS A 164 -4.65 12.86 4.91
CA LYS A 164 -4.02 13.04 3.59
C LYS A 164 -3.13 11.85 3.22
N ARG A 165 -2.38 11.29 4.17
CA ARG A 165 -1.55 10.08 3.95
C ARG A 165 -2.35 8.84 3.57
N THR A 166 -3.63 8.79 3.88
CA THR A 166 -4.52 7.67 3.47
C THR A 166 -5.18 7.89 2.12
N ALA A 167 -4.94 9.03 1.45
CA ALA A 167 -5.50 9.34 0.13
C ALA A 167 -5.04 8.39 -0.98
N PRO A 168 -3.76 7.96 -1.05
CA PRO A 168 -3.33 7.03 -2.08
C PRO A 168 -4.06 5.68 -1.93
N PRO A 169 -4.64 5.15 -3.03
CA PRO A 169 -5.34 3.87 -3.01
C PRO A 169 -4.41 2.68 -2.77
N TYR A 170 -3.11 2.90 -2.93
CA TYR A 170 -2.07 1.92 -2.69
C TYR A 170 -1.07 2.47 -1.67
N THR A 171 -0.75 1.69 -0.65
CA THR A 171 0.18 2.11 0.41
C THR A 171 1.11 0.97 0.82
N LEU A 172 2.36 1.30 1.05
CA LEU A 172 3.36 0.38 1.62
C LEU A 172 3.42 0.48 3.16
N ALA A 173 2.57 1.30 3.78
CA ALA A 173 2.60 1.56 5.23
C ALA A 173 2.57 0.28 6.08
N LYS A 174 1.84 -0.76 5.64
CA LYS A 174 1.77 -2.04 6.35
C LYS A 174 3.10 -2.81 6.29
N TYR A 175 3.79 -2.77 5.15
CA TYR A 175 5.13 -3.38 5.00
C TYR A 175 6.17 -2.61 5.79
N LEU A 176 6.16 -1.29 5.71
CA LEU A 176 7.06 -0.44 6.50
C LEU A 176 6.90 -0.73 7.99
N LYS A 177 5.66 -0.86 8.46
CA LYS A 177 5.39 -1.23 9.86
C LYS A 177 5.98 -2.59 10.23
N GLY A 178 5.90 -3.58 9.35
CA GLY A 178 6.52 -4.89 9.55
C GLY A 178 8.05 -4.85 9.59
N MET A 179 8.65 -3.78 9.07
CA MET A 179 10.10 -3.51 9.09
C MET A 179 10.50 -2.51 10.18
N ASP A 180 9.61 -2.21 11.12
CA ASP A 180 9.77 -1.16 12.14
C ASP A 180 10.07 0.22 11.53
N MET A 181 9.39 0.56 10.42
CA MET A 181 9.46 1.84 9.73
C MET A 181 8.07 2.47 9.61
N TYR A 182 8.00 3.78 9.43
CA TYR A 182 6.75 4.50 9.19
C TYR A 182 6.97 5.73 8.33
N TYR A 183 5.88 6.25 7.76
CA TYR A 183 5.92 7.55 7.07
C TYR A 183 5.86 8.69 8.08
N ALA A 184 6.86 9.54 8.07
CA ALA A 184 6.86 10.80 8.82
C ALA A 184 5.81 11.78 8.24
N PRO A 185 5.48 12.89 8.95
CA PRO A 185 4.52 13.88 8.45
C PRO A 185 4.88 14.49 7.09
N ASP A 186 6.17 14.60 6.79
CA ASP A 186 6.72 15.10 5.53
C ASP A 186 6.73 14.07 4.39
N GLY A 187 6.27 12.84 4.65
CA GLY A 187 6.25 11.75 3.69
C GLY A 187 7.56 10.95 3.60
N SER A 188 8.59 11.31 4.34
CA SER A 188 9.83 10.55 4.42
C SER A 188 9.64 9.23 5.18
N ILE A 189 10.43 8.21 4.83
CA ILE A 189 10.42 6.93 5.55
C ILE A 189 11.41 7.02 6.69
N VAL A 190 10.90 6.88 7.92
CA VAL A 190 11.69 6.97 9.15
C VAL A 190 11.60 5.64 9.91
N GLN A 191 12.70 5.27 10.54
CA GLN A 191 12.76 4.09 11.37
C GLN A 191 12.17 4.40 12.77
N VAL A 192 11.45 3.42 13.34
CA VAL A 192 10.92 3.52 14.70
C VAL A 192 12.08 3.54 15.70
N ASP A 193 11.94 4.28 16.79
CA ASP A 193 12.93 4.35 17.87
C ASP A 193 13.29 2.96 18.35
N GLU A 194 14.55 2.76 18.78
CA GLU A 194 15.10 1.42 19.10
C GLU A 194 14.30 0.69 20.18
N ASP A 195 13.84 1.41 21.18
CA ASP A 195 13.01 0.88 22.30
C ASP A 195 11.63 0.38 21.86
N ARG A 196 11.16 0.75 20.66
CA ARG A 196 9.85 0.39 20.10
C ARG A 196 9.92 -0.57 18.94
N ARG A 197 11.09 -1.04 18.53
CA ARG A 197 11.30 -1.98 17.42
C ARG A 197 10.96 -3.41 17.84
N ILE A 198 9.71 -3.80 17.70
CA ILE A 198 9.23 -5.12 18.12
C ILE A 198 9.38 -6.15 16.99
N HIS A 199 9.11 -5.76 15.75
CA HIS A 199 9.04 -6.70 14.63
C HIS A 199 10.41 -7.27 14.25
N ARG A 200 11.45 -6.45 14.26
CA ARG A 200 12.84 -6.89 13.98
C ARG A 200 13.32 -7.92 15.01
N ILE A 201 13.00 -7.72 16.28
CA ILE A 201 13.37 -8.65 17.36
C ILE A 201 12.63 -9.99 17.18
N LEU A 202 11.35 -9.95 16.83
CA LEU A 202 10.56 -11.15 16.56
C LEU A 202 11.09 -11.93 15.35
N TRP A 203 11.46 -11.23 14.27
CA TRP A 203 12.08 -11.84 13.08
C TRP A 203 13.37 -12.57 13.41
N LEU A 204 14.26 -11.94 14.16
CA LEU A 204 15.53 -12.56 14.57
C LEU A 204 15.32 -13.82 15.43
N ARG A 205 14.37 -13.79 16.36
CA ARG A 205 14.03 -14.95 17.19
C ARG A 205 13.41 -16.12 16.44
N THR A 206 12.77 -15.89 15.30
CA THR A 206 12.18 -16.97 14.48
C THR A 206 13.17 -17.62 13.54
N LEU A 207 14.36 -17.03 13.36
CA LEU A 207 15.45 -17.55 12.53
C LEU A 207 16.50 -18.32 13.34
N GLU A 208 16.50 -18.20 14.67
CA GLU A 208 17.27 -19.00 15.61
C GLU A 208 16.53 -20.31 15.95
#